data_d61f8527082d7488b4dac14a33271cf8
#
_entry.id   d61f8527082d7488b4dac14a33271cf8
#
_cell.length_a   1.000
_cell.length_b   1.000
_cell.length_c   1.000
_cell.angle_alpha   90.00
_cell.angle_beta   90.00
_cell.angle_gamma   90.00
#
_symmetry.space_group_name_H-M   'P 1'
#
loop_
_entity.id
_entity.type
_entity.pdbx_description
1 polymer ?
#
loop_
_entity_poly.entity_id
_entity_poly.type
_entity_poly.pdbx_seq_one_letter_code
_entity_poly.pdbx_strand_id
1 'polypeptide(L)'
;DYESKKFIAKSENITIGELLDIWAEEELKTGTLSNGTVQNYLGAITNIKKHPISERKLKNVTSEHLQAFFDLLSFGGTYPDGSERKGYSKDYIRSFSAVLQQSFRFAVSPKQYITFNPMQYIKLKYQTDEVDLFSDDDMDGDIQPIPREDYERLIEFLQNYNPPAILPIQIAYYAGLRIGEACGLAWQDVNLEEQCLTIRRSIRYDGSRHKNIIGPTKRKKVRIVDFGDTLAEILRNARKEQLKNRMQYGELYHKNYYREVKDKNRVYYEFYHLDGTENVPEDYKEISFVCLRPDGSLELPSTLGIVCRKIAQKLDGFEGFHFHQLRHTYTSNLLANGAAPKDVQELLGHSDVS
;
A
#
# COMPACT_ATOMS: atom_id res chain seq x y z
N ASP A 1 -36.81 -4.36 -30.56
CA ASP A 1 -37.47 -3.15 -30.03
C ASP A 1 -38.16 -3.36 -28.67
N TYR A 2 -38.58 -4.56 -28.33
CA TYR A 2 -39.17 -4.90 -27.03
C TYR A 2 -38.10 -5.17 -25.95
N GLU A 3 -36.96 -5.70 -26.32
CA GLU A 3 -35.84 -5.90 -25.41
C GLU A 3 -35.12 -4.57 -25.07
N SER A 4 -35.02 -3.64 -26.03
CA SER A 4 -34.48 -2.32 -25.77
C SER A 4 -35.33 -1.51 -24.78
N LYS A 5 -36.66 -1.65 -24.84
CA LYS A 5 -37.59 -1.04 -23.87
C LYS A 5 -37.51 -1.66 -22.47
N LYS A 6 -37.23 -2.96 -22.37
CA LYS A 6 -37.01 -3.64 -21.09
C LYS A 6 -35.71 -3.21 -20.42
N PHE A 7 -34.65 -2.96 -21.18
CA PHE A 7 -33.39 -2.40 -20.69
C PHE A 7 -33.54 -0.98 -20.17
N ILE A 8 -34.24 -0.12 -20.90
CA ILE A 8 -34.52 1.27 -20.49
C ILE A 8 -35.33 1.30 -19.18
N ALA A 9 -36.35 0.43 -19.03
CA ALA A 9 -37.18 0.36 -17.84
C ALA A 9 -36.39 -0.09 -16.59
N LYS A 10 -35.38 -0.97 -16.74
CA LYS A 10 -34.54 -1.45 -15.65
C LYS A 10 -33.51 -0.38 -15.21
N SER A 11 -33.03 0.44 -16.16
CA SER A 11 -32.06 1.52 -15.88
C SER A 11 -32.73 2.76 -15.26
N GLU A 12 -34.04 2.92 -15.36
CA GLU A 12 -34.74 4.13 -14.89
C GLU A 12 -34.60 4.38 -13.37
N ASN A 13 -34.31 3.36 -12.59
CA ASN A 13 -34.24 3.46 -11.13
C ASN A 13 -32.86 3.25 -10.55
N ILE A 14 -31.86 2.83 -11.33
CA ILE A 14 -30.51 2.58 -10.83
C ILE A 14 -29.86 3.88 -10.35
N THR A 15 -29.34 3.85 -9.14
CA THR A 15 -28.57 4.95 -8.54
C THR A 15 -27.07 4.82 -8.84
N ILE A 16 -26.29 5.89 -8.58
CA ILE A 16 -24.83 5.83 -8.68
C ILE A 16 -24.28 4.76 -7.72
N GLY A 17 -24.79 4.67 -6.49
CA GLY A 17 -24.33 3.68 -5.50
C GLY A 17 -24.55 2.24 -5.98
N GLU A 18 -25.72 1.94 -6.56
CA GLU A 18 -26.01 0.62 -7.13
C GLU A 18 -25.15 0.33 -8.37
N LEU A 19 -24.90 1.31 -9.23
CA LEU A 19 -23.97 1.17 -10.35
C LEU A 19 -22.57 0.79 -9.87
N LEU A 20 -22.08 1.45 -8.83
CA LEU A 20 -20.76 1.19 -8.28
C LEU A 20 -20.66 -0.23 -7.72
N ASP A 21 -21.70 -0.75 -7.07
CA ASP A 21 -21.74 -2.14 -6.58
C ASP A 21 -21.72 -3.13 -7.74
N ILE A 22 -22.56 -2.93 -8.75
CA ILE A 22 -22.62 -3.79 -9.94
C ILE A 22 -21.27 -3.79 -10.67
N TRP A 23 -20.69 -2.61 -10.89
CA TRP A 23 -19.38 -2.48 -11.54
C TRP A 23 -18.27 -3.15 -10.72
N ALA A 24 -18.29 -3.00 -9.39
CA ALA A 24 -17.31 -3.62 -8.52
C ALA A 24 -17.34 -5.15 -8.59
N GLU A 25 -18.52 -5.75 -8.63
CA GLU A 25 -18.66 -7.20 -8.71
C GLU A 25 -18.34 -7.76 -10.10
N GLU A 26 -18.82 -7.11 -11.14
CA GLU A 26 -18.75 -7.66 -12.50
C GLU A 26 -17.43 -7.34 -13.23
N GLU A 27 -16.82 -6.17 -12.98
CA GLU A 27 -15.62 -5.73 -13.71
C GLU A 27 -14.41 -5.52 -12.79
N LEU A 28 -14.56 -4.79 -11.68
CA LEU A 28 -13.42 -4.45 -10.83
C LEU A 28 -12.79 -5.69 -10.17
N LYS A 29 -13.60 -6.54 -9.56
CA LYS A 29 -13.12 -7.75 -8.86
C LYS A 29 -12.71 -8.88 -9.81
N THR A 30 -13.25 -8.89 -11.01
CA THR A 30 -12.95 -9.92 -12.03
C THR A 30 -11.81 -9.53 -12.95
N GLY A 31 -11.46 -8.25 -13.01
CA GLY A 31 -10.43 -7.70 -13.89
C GLY A 31 -8.99 -8.04 -13.45
N THR A 32 -8.02 -7.53 -14.23
CA THR A 32 -6.58 -7.81 -14.08
C THR A 32 -5.84 -6.79 -13.21
N LEU A 33 -6.55 -5.81 -12.63
CA LEU A 33 -5.96 -4.78 -11.77
C LEU A 33 -5.25 -5.39 -10.56
N SER A 34 -4.19 -4.73 -10.09
CA SER A 34 -3.51 -5.19 -8.88
C SER A 34 -4.44 -5.17 -7.67
N ASN A 35 -4.22 -6.07 -6.72
CA ASN A 35 -5.05 -6.12 -5.52
C ASN A 35 -5.04 -4.79 -4.74
N GLY A 36 -3.90 -4.11 -4.66
CA GLY A 36 -3.79 -2.78 -4.04
C GLY A 36 -4.67 -1.73 -4.73
N THR A 37 -4.72 -1.73 -6.07
CA THR A 37 -5.58 -0.83 -6.85
C THR A 37 -7.05 -1.14 -6.59
N VAL A 38 -7.42 -2.42 -6.55
CA VAL A 38 -8.81 -2.84 -6.23
C VAL A 38 -9.21 -2.38 -4.83
N GLN A 39 -8.35 -2.53 -3.83
CA GLN A 39 -8.63 -2.06 -2.47
C GLN A 39 -8.80 -0.54 -2.40
N ASN A 40 -7.94 0.22 -3.09
CA ASN A 40 -8.09 1.67 -3.19
C ASN A 40 -9.42 2.06 -3.83
N TYR A 41 -9.83 1.38 -4.89
CA TYR A 41 -11.11 1.66 -5.56
C TYR A 41 -12.31 1.27 -4.70
N LEU A 42 -12.27 0.15 -4.00
CA LEU A 42 -13.30 -0.22 -3.04
C LEU A 42 -13.41 0.79 -1.88
N GLY A 43 -12.28 1.30 -1.39
CA GLY A 43 -12.26 2.40 -0.43
C GLY A 43 -12.89 3.68 -0.97
N ALA A 44 -12.59 4.05 -2.22
CA ALA A 44 -13.20 5.19 -2.90
C ALA A 44 -14.72 4.99 -3.07
N ILE A 45 -15.17 3.80 -3.50
CA ILE A 45 -16.59 3.43 -3.59
C ILE A 45 -17.30 3.62 -2.25
N THR A 46 -16.71 3.09 -1.17
CA THR A 46 -17.27 3.21 0.19
C THR A 46 -17.47 4.68 0.58
N ASN A 47 -16.52 5.54 0.23
CA ASN A 47 -16.62 6.97 0.55
C ASN A 47 -17.58 7.72 -0.38
N ILE A 48 -17.65 7.38 -1.66
CA ILE A 48 -18.67 7.93 -2.59
C ILE A 48 -20.08 7.58 -2.07
N LYS A 49 -20.28 6.35 -1.60
CA LYS A 49 -21.58 5.89 -1.09
C LYS A 49 -22.04 6.61 0.18
N LYS A 50 -21.13 7.22 0.94
CA LYS A 50 -21.49 8.09 2.09
C LYS A 50 -21.97 9.48 1.67
N HIS A 51 -21.77 9.88 0.41
CA HIS A 51 -22.20 11.16 -0.08
C HIS A 51 -23.56 11.04 -0.80
N PRO A 52 -24.50 12.01 -0.64
CA PRO A 52 -25.84 11.97 -1.25
C PRO A 52 -25.85 11.83 -2.77
N ILE A 53 -24.72 12.11 -3.43
CA ILE A 53 -24.59 11.89 -4.87
C ILE A 53 -24.81 10.41 -5.24
N SER A 54 -24.50 9.48 -4.34
CA SER A 54 -24.69 8.05 -4.56
C SER A 54 -26.16 7.63 -4.70
N GLU A 55 -27.07 8.39 -4.11
CA GLU A 55 -28.52 8.15 -4.16
C GLU A 55 -29.18 8.70 -5.43
N ARG A 56 -28.43 9.50 -6.22
CA ARG A 56 -28.99 10.03 -7.48
C ARG A 56 -29.16 8.94 -8.50
N LYS A 57 -30.34 8.92 -9.15
CA LYS A 57 -30.63 8.03 -10.27
C LYS A 57 -29.78 8.42 -11.47
N LEU A 58 -29.21 7.43 -12.17
CA LEU A 58 -28.29 7.64 -13.30
C LEU A 58 -28.88 8.60 -14.37
N LYS A 59 -30.15 8.46 -14.68
CA LYS A 59 -30.84 9.32 -15.65
C LYS A 59 -30.89 10.80 -15.27
N ASN A 60 -30.75 11.13 -13.99
CA ASN A 60 -30.80 12.47 -13.43
C ASN A 60 -29.40 13.02 -13.06
N VAL A 61 -28.35 12.30 -13.37
CA VAL A 61 -26.98 12.74 -13.11
C VAL A 61 -26.51 13.63 -14.25
N THR A 62 -26.12 14.85 -13.92
CA THR A 62 -25.50 15.79 -14.86
C THR A 62 -24.04 15.99 -14.54
N SER A 63 -23.27 16.51 -15.50
CA SER A 63 -21.87 16.88 -15.25
C SER A 63 -21.74 17.96 -14.16
N GLU A 64 -22.73 18.84 -13.99
CA GLU A 64 -22.76 19.86 -12.93
C GLU A 64 -22.81 19.20 -11.53
N HIS A 65 -23.63 18.17 -11.36
CA HIS A 65 -23.72 17.43 -10.09
C HIS A 65 -22.39 16.76 -9.74
N LEU A 66 -21.73 16.17 -10.71
CA LEU A 66 -20.42 15.54 -10.53
C LEU A 66 -19.33 16.58 -10.32
N GLN A 67 -19.38 17.71 -11.03
CA GLN A 67 -18.41 18.80 -10.85
C GLN A 67 -18.50 19.37 -9.42
N ALA A 68 -19.71 19.64 -8.93
CA ALA A 68 -19.92 20.11 -7.56
C ALA A 68 -19.42 19.11 -6.52
N PHE A 69 -19.60 17.80 -6.75
CA PHE A 69 -19.04 16.75 -5.91
C PHE A 69 -17.50 16.79 -5.89
N PHE A 70 -16.87 16.91 -7.06
CA PHE A 70 -15.41 17.00 -7.14
C PHE A 70 -14.85 18.30 -6.58
N ASP A 71 -15.56 19.42 -6.77
CA ASP A 71 -15.15 20.71 -6.19
C ASP A 71 -15.20 20.64 -4.64
N LEU A 72 -16.22 19.99 -4.06
CA LEU A 72 -16.28 19.73 -2.61
C LEU A 72 -15.16 18.82 -2.13
N LEU A 73 -14.82 17.76 -2.86
CA LEU A 73 -13.71 16.90 -2.54
C LEU A 73 -12.37 17.62 -2.61
N SER A 74 -12.22 18.55 -3.56
CA SER A 74 -10.97 19.27 -3.81
C SER A 74 -10.72 20.39 -2.81
N PHE A 75 -11.74 21.17 -2.52
CA PHE A 75 -11.60 22.38 -1.71
C PHE A 75 -12.11 22.21 -0.27
N GLY A 76 -12.79 21.10 0.00
CA GLY A 76 -13.47 20.93 1.30
C GLY A 76 -14.70 21.80 1.43
N GLY A 77 -15.18 21.97 2.64
CA GLY A 77 -16.36 22.75 2.99
C GLY A 77 -17.35 21.95 3.81
N THR A 78 -18.58 22.45 3.89
CA THR A 78 -19.66 21.81 4.62
C THR A 78 -20.22 20.63 3.84
N TYR A 79 -20.05 19.44 4.37
CA TYR A 79 -20.60 18.22 3.78
C TYR A 79 -22.10 18.09 4.07
N PRO A 80 -22.85 17.27 3.30
CA PRO A 80 -24.31 17.12 3.49
C PRO A 80 -24.73 16.60 4.88
N ASP A 81 -23.81 15.98 5.62
CA ASP A 81 -23.99 15.54 7.01
C ASP A 81 -23.77 16.68 8.03
N GLY A 82 -23.52 17.90 7.56
CA GLY A 82 -23.24 19.08 8.38
C GLY A 82 -21.80 19.18 8.89
N SER A 83 -20.93 18.20 8.57
CA SER A 83 -19.52 18.24 8.98
C SER A 83 -18.68 19.13 8.06
N GLU A 84 -17.80 19.93 8.64
CA GLU A 84 -16.78 20.68 7.93
C GLU A 84 -15.57 19.76 7.72
N ARG A 85 -15.09 19.66 6.47
CA ARG A 85 -13.93 18.83 6.13
C ARG A 85 -13.00 19.61 5.22
N LYS A 86 -11.69 19.37 5.38
CA LYS A 86 -10.67 19.84 4.44
C LYS A 86 -10.73 19.06 3.14
N GLY A 87 -10.23 19.66 2.07
CA GLY A 87 -10.08 18.98 0.79
C GLY A 87 -9.16 17.77 0.87
N TYR A 88 -9.37 16.82 -0.02
CA TYR A 88 -8.54 15.62 -0.14
C TYR A 88 -7.31 15.88 -1.00
N SER A 89 -6.28 15.05 -0.82
CA SER A 89 -5.09 15.09 -1.66
C SER A 89 -5.40 14.79 -3.13
N LYS A 90 -4.59 15.34 -4.04
CA LYS A 90 -4.70 15.16 -5.50
C LYS A 90 -4.82 13.69 -5.90
N ASP A 91 -4.01 12.80 -5.31
CA ASP A 91 -4.03 11.37 -5.65
C ASP A 91 -5.30 10.67 -5.18
N TYR A 92 -5.86 11.11 -4.06
CA TYR A 92 -7.12 10.58 -3.57
C TYR A 92 -8.28 11.00 -4.47
N ILE A 93 -8.35 12.27 -4.89
CA ILE A 93 -9.33 12.78 -5.85
C ILE A 93 -9.24 12.03 -7.19
N ARG A 94 -8.03 11.74 -7.67
CA ARG A 94 -7.81 10.92 -8.87
C ARG A 94 -8.40 9.52 -8.73
N SER A 95 -8.33 8.92 -7.55
CA SER A 95 -8.94 7.61 -7.31
C SER A 95 -10.46 7.63 -7.43
N PHE A 96 -11.12 8.68 -6.89
CA PHE A 96 -12.57 8.88 -7.07
C PHE A 96 -12.93 9.08 -8.54
N SER A 97 -12.16 9.91 -9.25
CA SER A 97 -12.37 10.16 -10.66
C SER A 97 -12.24 8.88 -11.49
N ALA A 98 -11.22 8.07 -11.24
CA ALA A 98 -11.01 6.81 -11.94
C ALA A 98 -12.17 5.82 -11.72
N VAL A 99 -12.67 5.72 -10.49
CA VAL A 99 -13.82 4.87 -10.15
C VAL A 99 -15.08 5.32 -10.89
N LEU A 100 -15.43 6.60 -10.80
CA LEU A 100 -16.63 7.13 -11.46
C LEU A 100 -16.48 7.08 -12.99
N GLN A 101 -15.32 7.42 -13.54
CA GLN A 101 -15.08 7.35 -14.98
C GLN A 101 -15.30 5.94 -15.54
N GLN A 102 -14.76 4.93 -14.84
CA GLN A 102 -14.86 3.53 -15.28
C GLN A 102 -16.27 2.98 -15.08
N SER A 103 -16.90 3.25 -13.93
CA SER A 103 -18.26 2.79 -13.67
C SER A 103 -19.29 3.43 -14.61
N PHE A 104 -19.19 4.72 -14.94
CA PHE A 104 -20.06 5.34 -15.94
C PHE A 104 -19.77 4.85 -17.35
N ARG A 105 -18.51 4.55 -17.71
CA ARG A 105 -18.20 3.89 -18.98
C ARG A 105 -18.87 2.52 -19.07
N PHE A 106 -18.80 1.74 -18.00
CA PHE A 106 -19.50 0.45 -17.91
C PHE A 106 -21.03 0.61 -18.00
N ALA A 107 -21.61 1.67 -17.44
CA ALA A 107 -23.01 1.98 -17.56
C ALA A 107 -23.43 2.33 -19.00
N VAL A 108 -22.52 2.95 -19.79
CA VAL A 108 -22.77 3.21 -21.23
C VAL A 108 -22.59 1.92 -22.03
N SER A 109 -21.50 1.18 -21.81
CA SER A 109 -21.21 -0.09 -22.48
C SER A 109 -20.40 -0.97 -21.54
N PRO A 110 -20.82 -2.24 -21.26
CA PRO A 110 -21.84 -3.02 -21.96
C PRO A 110 -23.28 -2.87 -21.44
N LYS A 111 -23.50 -2.17 -20.31
CA LYS A 111 -24.83 -2.20 -19.63
C LYS A 111 -25.93 -1.42 -20.32
N GLN A 112 -25.61 -0.40 -21.11
CA GLN A 112 -26.56 0.46 -21.80
C GLN A 112 -27.62 1.11 -20.87
N TYR A 113 -27.21 1.43 -19.62
CA TYR A 113 -28.08 2.11 -18.65
C TYR A 113 -28.25 3.60 -18.97
N ILE A 114 -27.24 4.19 -19.59
CA ILE A 114 -27.18 5.58 -20.02
C ILE A 114 -26.55 5.64 -21.41
N THR A 115 -26.83 6.72 -22.15
CA THR A 115 -26.36 6.90 -23.53
C THR A 115 -25.01 7.61 -23.62
N PHE A 116 -24.59 8.31 -22.55
CA PHE A 116 -23.32 9.02 -22.53
C PHE A 116 -22.73 9.05 -21.10
N ASN A 117 -21.42 9.20 -21.02
CA ASN A 117 -20.70 9.26 -19.73
C ASN A 117 -20.59 10.72 -19.26
N PRO A 118 -21.29 11.14 -18.17
CA PRO A 118 -21.23 12.51 -17.67
C PRO A 118 -19.88 12.94 -17.13
N MET A 119 -18.99 11.99 -16.83
CA MET A 119 -17.61 12.25 -16.40
C MET A 119 -16.71 12.85 -17.49
N GLN A 120 -17.11 12.80 -18.78
CA GLN A 120 -16.29 13.32 -19.89
C GLN A 120 -16.03 14.82 -19.80
N TYR A 121 -16.90 15.58 -19.15
CA TYR A 121 -16.80 17.04 -19.04
C TYR A 121 -16.29 17.52 -17.69
N ILE A 122 -15.93 16.62 -16.79
CA ILE A 122 -15.43 16.97 -15.46
C ILE A 122 -14.00 17.49 -15.56
N LYS A 123 -13.78 18.66 -14.98
CA LYS A 123 -12.45 19.26 -14.81
C LYS A 123 -12.02 19.09 -13.35
N LEU A 124 -11.06 18.23 -13.11
CA LEU A 124 -10.49 18.09 -11.78
C LEU A 124 -9.69 19.34 -11.45
N LYS A 125 -10.07 19.98 -10.36
CA LYS A 125 -9.33 21.08 -9.74
C LYS A 125 -8.65 20.54 -8.49
N TYR A 126 -7.53 21.11 -8.12
CA TYR A 126 -6.80 20.74 -6.91
C TYR A 126 -6.50 22.02 -6.14
N GLN A 127 -6.49 21.92 -4.81
CA GLN A 127 -5.85 22.97 -4.03
C GLN A 127 -4.40 23.03 -4.49
N THR A 128 -3.97 24.16 -4.96
CA THR A 128 -2.55 24.52 -4.98
C THR A 128 -2.24 24.87 -3.53
N ASP A 129 -1.29 24.17 -2.92
CA ASP A 129 -0.72 24.62 -1.67
C ASP A 129 -0.34 26.09 -1.89
N GLU A 130 -0.87 27.01 -1.05
CA GLU A 130 -0.46 28.40 -1.07
C GLU A 130 1.02 28.38 -0.74
N VAL A 131 1.85 28.67 -1.75
CA VAL A 131 3.28 28.90 -1.55
C VAL A 131 3.37 30.13 -0.68
N ASP A 132 3.69 29.96 0.59
CA ASP A 132 3.98 31.08 1.46
C ASP A 132 5.29 31.71 0.97
N LEU A 133 5.14 32.75 0.13
CA LEU A 133 6.27 33.46 -0.50
C LEU A 133 7.23 34.12 0.52
N PHE A 134 6.93 34.00 1.80
CA PHE A 134 7.69 34.63 2.89
C PHE A 134 8.15 33.64 3.96
N SER A 135 7.82 32.34 3.85
CA SER A 135 8.38 31.29 4.70
C SER A 135 9.61 30.70 4.02
N ASP A 136 10.68 30.56 4.75
CA ASP A 136 11.87 29.80 4.32
C ASP A 136 11.60 28.28 4.28
N ASP A 137 10.37 27.83 4.65
CA ASP A 137 9.93 26.44 4.71
C ASP A 137 9.38 25.89 3.38
N ASP A 138 9.23 26.73 2.34
CA ASP A 138 8.74 26.35 1.00
C ASP A 138 9.83 25.77 0.08
N MET A 139 10.75 25.04 0.62
CA MET A 139 11.43 24.03 -0.18
C MET A 139 10.49 22.84 -0.28
N ASP A 140 9.84 22.75 -1.46
CA ASP A 140 9.04 21.64 -1.97
C ASP A 140 9.38 20.34 -1.23
N GLY A 141 8.41 19.63 -0.63
CA GLY A 141 8.61 18.59 0.36
C GLY A 141 9.69 17.55 0.06
N ASP A 142 10.90 17.97 -0.05
CA ASP A 142 12.09 17.13 -0.14
C ASP A 142 12.16 16.35 1.16
N ILE A 143 11.74 15.10 1.07
CA ILE A 143 11.88 14.15 2.17
C ILE A 143 13.37 14.11 2.49
N GLN A 144 13.78 14.87 3.49
CA GLN A 144 15.17 14.96 3.89
C GLN A 144 15.68 13.58 4.29
N PRO A 145 16.83 13.16 3.80
CA PRO A 145 17.43 11.90 4.22
C PRO A 145 17.69 11.95 5.72
N ILE A 146 17.45 10.86 6.41
CA ILE A 146 17.69 10.73 7.86
C ILE A 146 19.19 10.73 8.08
N PRO A 147 19.76 11.72 8.80
CA PRO A 147 21.18 11.75 9.15
C PRO A 147 21.55 10.52 9.99
N ARG A 148 22.83 10.16 9.98
CA ARG A 148 23.32 9.00 10.72
C ARG A 148 23.05 9.10 12.23
N GLU A 149 23.26 10.24 12.80
CA GLU A 149 23.01 10.50 14.22
C GLU A 149 21.54 10.31 14.60
N ASP A 150 20.63 10.79 13.76
CA ASP A 150 19.18 10.58 13.95
C ASP A 150 18.79 9.12 13.77
N TYR A 151 19.41 8.44 12.83
CA TYR A 151 19.18 7.00 12.67
C TYR A 151 19.65 6.22 13.92
N GLU A 152 20.77 6.56 14.52
CA GLU A 152 21.26 5.94 15.76
C GLU A 152 20.29 6.20 16.93
N ARG A 153 19.78 7.45 17.06
CA ARG A 153 18.72 7.80 18.04
C ARG A 153 17.42 7.00 17.80
N LEU A 154 17.04 6.82 16.55
CA LEU A 154 15.88 6.01 16.18
C LEU A 154 16.04 4.55 16.63
N ILE A 155 17.20 3.96 16.40
CA ILE A 155 17.47 2.57 16.82
C ILE A 155 17.47 2.45 18.36
N GLU A 156 18.09 3.39 19.08
CA GLU A 156 18.07 3.44 20.55
C GLU A 156 16.64 3.55 21.11
N PHE A 157 15.83 4.43 20.53
CA PHE A 157 14.41 4.55 20.90
C PHE A 157 13.67 3.22 20.72
N LEU A 158 13.88 2.53 19.60
CA LEU A 158 13.21 1.27 19.29
C LEU A 158 13.67 0.11 20.18
N GLN A 159 14.91 0.10 20.65
CA GLN A 159 15.38 -0.92 21.60
C GLN A 159 14.53 -0.97 22.87
N ASN A 160 14.04 0.18 23.32
CA ASN A 160 13.20 0.29 24.51
C ASN A 160 11.70 0.23 24.20
N TYR A 161 11.30 0.60 22.98
CA TYR A 161 9.89 0.74 22.64
C TYR A 161 9.30 -0.45 21.86
N ASN A 162 10.00 -0.92 20.82
CA ASN A 162 9.55 -2.04 19.98
C ASN A 162 10.75 -2.71 19.28
N PRO A 163 11.52 -3.54 19.97
CA PRO A 163 12.70 -4.22 19.41
C PRO A 163 12.43 -4.99 18.10
N PRO A 164 11.28 -5.68 17.90
CA PRO A 164 11.01 -6.38 16.64
C PRO A 164 10.98 -5.48 15.40
N ALA A 165 10.69 -4.18 15.55
CA ALA A 165 10.69 -3.23 14.44
C ALA A 165 12.09 -2.83 13.96
N ILE A 166 13.14 -3.10 14.73
CA ILE A 166 14.51 -2.68 14.42
C ILE A 166 14.98 -3.32 13.12
N LEU A 167 14.90 -4.63 13.01
CA LEU A 167 15.44 -5.36 11.85
C LEU A 167 14.82 -4.92 10.51
N PRO A 168 13.49 -4.84 10.33
CA PRO A 168 12.92 -4.35 9.09
C PRO A 168 13.27 -2.87 8.79
N ILE A 169 13.44 -2.02 9.81
CA ILE A 169 13.89 -0.63 9.66
C ILE A 169 15.35 -0.60 9.19
N GLN A 170 16.24 -1.42 9.77
CA GLN A 170 17.63 -1.54 9.35
C GLN A 170 17.74 -2.03 7.91
N ILE A 171 16.98 -3.05 7.53
CA ILE A 171 16.95 -3.54 6.14
C ILE A 171 16.48 -2.44 5.18
N ALA A 172 15.46 -1.66 5.53
CA ALA A 172 15.00 -0.55 4.70
C ALA A 172 16.03 0.58 4.60
N TYR A 173 16.73 0.90 5.68
CA TYR A 173 17.76 1.95 5.71
C TYR A 173 18.98 1.57 4.87
N TYR A 174 19.47 0.31 4.97
CA TYR A 174 20.69 -0.13 4.30
C TYR A 174 20.49 -0.76 2.92
N ALA A 175 19.26 -1.15 2.56
CA ALA A 175 18.97 -1.80 1.27
C ALA A 175 17.75 -1.22 0.54
N GLY A 176 17.12 -0.17 1.05
CA GLY A 176 16.05 0.57 0.37
C GLY A 176 14.78 -0.22 0.12
N LEU A 177 14.47 -1.24 0.92
CA LEU A 177 13.28 -2.06 0.74
C LEU A 177 12.02 -1.31 1.16
N ARG A 178 10.91 -1.57 0.45
CA ARG A 178 9.58 -1.11 0.89
C ARG A 178 9.13 -1.92 2.11
N ILE A 179 8.26 -1.36 2.94
CA ILE A 179 7.77 -2.00 4.17
C ILE A 179 7.27 -3.45 3.94
N GLY A 180 6.47 -3.68 2.92
CA GLY A 180 5.97 -5.01 2.60
C GLY A 180 7.04 -5.95 2.03
N GLU A 181 8.07 -5.42 1.37
CA GLU A 181 9.21 -6.17 0.87
C GLU A 181 10.13 -6.59 2.02
N ALA A 182 10.40 -5.69 2.97
CA ALA A 182 11.18 -5.99 4.17
C ALA A 182 10.50 -7.09 5.02
N CYS A 183 9.21 -6.97 5.29
CA CYS A 183 8.45 -8.01 6.00
C CYS A 183 8.37 -9.33 5.21
N GLY A 184 8.37 -9.27 3.87
CA GLY A 184 8.27 -10.43 2.98
C GLY A 184 9.62 -11.09 2.66
N LEU A 185 10.74 -10.56 3.16
CA LEU A 185 12.05 -11.13 2.91
C LEU A 185 12.19 -12.48 3.63
N ALA A 186 12.64 -13.50 2.91
CA ALA A 186 12.89 -14.83 3.48
C ALA A 186 14.37 -15.18 3.40
N TRP A 187 14.87 -16.03 4.30
CA TRP A 187 16.28 -16.40 4.36
C TRP A 187 16.81 -17.04 3.08
N GLN A 188 15.97 -17.73 2.32
CA GLN A 188 16.32 -18.28 1.00
C GLN A 188 16.65 -17.20 -0.05
N ASP A 189 16.29 -15.95 0.21
CA ASP A 189 16.53 -14.80 -0.68
C ASP A 189 17.70 -13.93 -0.19
N VAL A 190 18.38 -14.33 0.87
CA VAL A 190 19.53 -13.64 1.46
C VAL A 190 20.80 -14.42 1.14
N ASN A 191 21.66 -13.87 0.32
CA ASN A 191 23.00 -14.39 0.09
C ASN A 191 24.00 -13.57 0.91
N LEU A 192 24.48 -14.14 2.02
CA LEU A 192 25.44 -13.49 2.92
C LEU A 192 26.89 -13.54 2.42
N GLU A 193 27.20 -14.42 1.47
CA GLU A 193 28.54 -14.54 0.88
C GLU A 193 28.72 -13.50 -0.23
N GLU A 194 27.74 -13.38 -1.13
CA GLU A 194 27.72 -12.38 -2.18
C GLU A 194 27.14 -11.03 -1.75
N GLN A 195 26.68 -10.95 -0.51
CA GLN A 195 26.07 -9.75 0.10
C GLN A 195 24.95 -9.15 -0.75
N CYS A 196 23.99 -9.98 -1.17
CA CYS A 196 22.86 -9.53 -1.96
C CYS A 196 21.52 -10.11 -1.46
N LEU A 197 20.44 -9.35 -1.72
CA LEU A 197 19.05 -9.70 -1.44
C LEU A 197 18.28 -9.88 -2.75
N THR A 198 17.56 -10.99 -2.90
CA THR A 198 16.62 -11.17 -4.01
C THR A 198 15.22 -10.75 -3.59
N ILE A 199 14.72 -9.64 -4.12
CA ILE A 199 13.42 -9.08 -3.76
C ILE A 199 12.36 -9.55 -4.75
N ARG A 200 11.54 -10.53 -4.34
CA ARG A 200 10.53 -11.18 -5.20
C ARG A 200 9.10 -11.12 -4.66
N ARG A 201 8.90 -10.86 -3.37
CA ARG A 201 7.60 -10.86 -2.72
C ARG A 201 7.39 -9.64 -1.82
N SER A 202 6.12 -9.39 -1.49
CA SER A 202 5.72 -8.33 -0.59
C SER A 202 4.51 -8.78 0.23
N ILE A 203 4.52 -8.52 1.52
CA ILE A 203 3.37 -8.72 2.39
C ILE A 203 2.50 -7.48 2.38
N ARG A 204 1.20 -7.68 2.32
CA ARG A 204 0.21 -6.60 2.35
C ARG A 204 -1.09 -7.08 2.99
N TYR A 205 -1.81 -6.14 3.58
CA TYR A 205 -3.16 -6.40 4.05
C TYR A 205 -4.15 -6.36 2.88
N ASP A 206 -5.05 -7.35 2.83
CA ASP A 206 -6.18 -7.40 1.91
C ASP A 206 -7.46 -7.08 2.68
N GLY A 207 -7.96 -5.86 2.51
CA GLY A 207 -9.15 -5.38 3.23
C GLY A 207 -10.43 -6.12 2.85
N SER A 208 -10.53 -6.71 1.66
CA SER A 208 -11.71 -7.49 1.25
C SER A 208 -11.77 -8.87 1.90
N ARG A 209 -10.60 -9.42 2.24
CA ARG A 209 -10.46 -10.73 2.91
C ARG A 209 -10.17 -10.61 4.39
N HIS A 210 -9.95 -9.40 4.89
CA HIS A 210 -9.52 -9.13 6.27
C HIS A 210 -8.28 -9.93 6.70
N LYS A 211 -7.34 -10.15 5.75
CA LYS A 211 -6.14 -10.97 5.95
C LYS A 211 -4.91 -10.31 5.37
N ASN A 212 -3.75 -10.64 5.95
CA ASN A 212 -2.47 -10.38 5.32
C ASN A 212 -2.18 -11.46 4.28
N ILE A 213 -1.66 -11.07 3.12
CA ILE A 213 -1.34 -11.96 2.02
C ILE A 213 0.09 -11.69 1.51
N ILE A 214 0.71 -12.73 0.98
CA ILE A 214 1.95 -12.61 0.22
C ILE A 214 1.59 -12.41 -1.26
N GLY A 215 2.15 -11.39 -1.86
CA GLY A 215 2.01 -11.11 -3.28
C GLY A 215 3.34 -10.78 -3.93
N PRO A 216 3.36 -10.58 -5.26
CA PRO A 216 4.54 -10.08 -5.94
C PRO A 216 4.85 -8.64 -5.50
N THR A 217 6.06 -8.19 -5.76
CA THR A 217 6.44 -6.77 -5.64
C THR A 217 5.52 -5.88 -6.48
N LYS A 218 5.45 -4.58 -6.18
CA LYS A 218 4.50 -3.62 -6.79
C LYS A 218 4.49 -3.69 -8.33
N ARG A 219 5.60 -4.05 -8.98
CA ARG A 219 5.73 -4.16 -10.45
C ARG A 219 5.90 -5.58 -10.96
N LYS A 220 5.69 -6.59 -10.12
CA LYS A 220 5.89 -8.01 -10.45
C LYS A 220 7.32 -8.35 -10.94
N LYS A 221 8.30 -7.45 -10.73
CA LYS A 221 9.70 -7.66 -11.11
C LYS A 221 10.49 -8.19 -9.91
N VAL A 222 11.25 -9.23 -10.14
CA VAL A 222 12.29 -9.67 -9.21
C VAL A 222 13.51 -8.77 -9.46
N ARG A 223 14.12 -8.31 -8.37
CA ARG A 223 15.37 -7.53 -8.43
C ARG A 223 16.35 -8.03 -7.38
N ILE A 224 17.62 -7.79 -7.64
CA ILE A 224 18.71 -8.03 -6.70
C ILE A 224 19.13 -6.66 -6.14
N VAL A 225 19.41 -6.62 -4.85
CA VAL A 225 19.90 -5.44 -4.14
C VAL A 225 21.13 -5.86 -3.37
N ASP A 226 22.27 -5.26 -3.70
CA ASP A 226 23.51 -5.47 -2.98
C ASP A 226 23.51 -4.69 -1.66
N PHE A 227 24.23 -5.20 -0.66
CA PHE A 227 24.36 -4.55 0.63
C PHE A 227 25.79 -4.66 1.19
N GLY A 228 26.15 -3.73 2.06
CA GLY A 228 27.48 -3.69 2.66
C GLY A 228 27.62 -4.54 3.94
N ASP A 229 28.84 -4.54 4.47
CA ASP A 229 29.25 -5.33 5.64
C ASP A 229 28.37 -5.08 6.87
N THR A 230 27.94 -3.84 7.09
CA THR A 230 27.06 -3.49 8.22
C THR A 230 25.76 -4.29 8.20
N LEU A 231 25.07 -4.35 7.05
CA LEU A 231 23.83 -5.13 6.95
C LEU A 231 24.14 -6.64 6.98
N ALA A 232 25.27 -7.07 6.44
CA ALA A 232 25.70 -8.47 6.52
C ALA A 232 25.85 -8.93 7.98
N GLU A 233 26.45 -8.10 8.84
CA GLU A 233 26.60 -8.40 10.26
C GLU A 233 25.24 -8.40 10.98
N ILE A 234 24.39 -7.41 10.71
CA ILE A 234 23.03 -7.34 11.26
C ILE A 234 22.25 -8.61 10.92
N LEU A 235 22.27 -9.05 9.66
CA LEU A 235 21.56 -10.25 9.22
C LEU A 235 22.12 -11.53 9.84
N ARG A 236 23.46 -11.65 9.98
CA ARG A 236 24.07 -12.79 10.69
C ARG A 236 23.62 -12.86 12.15
N ASN A 237 23.59 -11.71 12.82
CA ASN A 237 23.14 -11.61 14.22
C ASN A 237 21.65 -11.92 14.36
N ALA A 238 20.80 -11.40 13.45
CA ALA A 238 19.37 -11.71 13.41
C ALA A 238 19.11 -13.21 13.23
N ARG A 239 19.88 -13.90 12.36
CA ARG A 239 19.77 -15.35 12.19
C ARG A 239 20.14 -16.13 13.44
N LYS A 240 21.20 -15.72 14.14
CA LYS A 240 21.61 -16.32 15.42
C LYS A 240 20.55 -16.12 16.49
N GLU A 241 19.99 -14.92 16.59
CA GLU A 241 18.94 -14.61 17.56
C GLU A 241 17.65 -15.39 17.30
N GLN A 242 17.25 -15.56 16.04
CA GLN A 242 16.11 -16.43 15.70
C GLN A 242 16.33 -17.89 16.12
N LEU A 243 17.54 -18.42 15.94
CA LEU A 243 17.86 -19.79 16.38
C LEU A 243 17.79 -19.90 17.91
N LYS A 244 18.31 -18.90 18.63
CA LYS A 244 18.24 -18.83 20.10
C LYS A 244 16.79 -18.76 20.58
N ASN A 245 16.00 -17.88 19.99
CA ASN A 245 14.57 -17.73 20.31
C ASN A 245 13.81 -19.05 20.06
N ARG A 246 14.07 -19.72 18.93
CA ARG A 246 13.47 -21.01 18.63
C ARG A 246 13.80 -22.07 19.71
N MET A 247 15.04 -22.09 20.21
CA MET A 247 15.42 -22.98 21.30
C MET A 247 14.74 -22.60 22.63
N GLN A 248 14.59 -21.31 22.89
CA GLN A 248 13.98 -20.79 24.12
C GLN A 248 12.48 -21.05 24.17
N TYR A 249 11.75 -20.81 23.07
CA TYR A 249 10.31 -21.00 22.99
C TYR A 249 9.92 -22.48 22.78
N GLY A 250 10.82 -23.32 22.25
CA GLY A 250 10.57 -24.74 22.04
C GLY A 250 9.34 -25.00 21.16
N GLU A 251 8.40 -25.76 21.66
CA GLU A 251 7.14 -26.09 20.94
C GLU A 251 6.22 -24.89 20.74
N LEU A 252 6.33 -23.86 21.56
CA LEU A 252 5.54 -22.62 21.42
C LEU A 252 6.11 -21.67 20.36
N TYR A 253 7.23 -22.01 19.71
CA TYR A 253 7.79 -21.21 18.64
C TYR A 253 6.99 -21.36 17.36
N HIS A 254 6.47 -20.26 16.84
CA HIS A 254 5.71 -20.26 15.59
C HIS A 254 6.61 -20.48 14.38
N LYS A 255 6.23 -21.42 13.53
CA LYS A 255 6.73 -21.56 12.17
C LYS A 255 5.78 -20.91 11.20
N ASN A 256 6.31 -20.38 10.12
CA ASN A 256 5.52 -19.67 9.13
C ASN A 256 5.29 -20.57 7.91
N TYR A 257 4.06 -20.57 7.42
CA TYR A 257 3.62 -21.37 6.29
C TYR A 257 2.86 -20.51 5.30
N TYR A 258 2.83 -20.93 4.05
CA TYR A 258 1.99 -20.33 3.03
C TYR A 258 1.26 -21.40 2.23
N ARG A 259 0.11 -21.04 1.67
CA ARG A 259 -0.59 -21.81 0.66
C ARG A 259 -1.02 -20.95 -0.50
N GLU A 260 -1.06 -21.55 -1.68
CA GLU A 260 -1.58 -20.90 -2.88
C GLU A 260 -3.11 -20.92 -2.86
N VAL A 261 -3.72 -19.77 -3.12
CA VAL A 261 -5.16 -19.61 -3.26
C VAL A 261 -5.46 -19.03 -4.64
N LYS A 262 -6.33 -19.73 -5.37
CA LYS A 262 -6.86 -19.28 -6.67
C LYS A 262 -8.25 -18.70 -6.47
N ASP A 263 -8.43 -17.44 -6.83
CA ASP A 263 -9.71 -16.76 -6.78
C ASP A 263 -9.98 -16.12 -8.14
N LYS A 264 -10.90 -16.72 -8.90
CA LYS A 264 -11.19 -16.34 -10.29
C LYS A 264 -9.89 -16.31 -11.12
N ASN A 265 -9.52 -15.13 -11.64
CA ASN A 265 -8.33 -14.94 -12.47
C ASN A 265 -7.07 -14.51 -11.67
N ARG A 266 -7.09 -14.62 -10.33
CA ARG A 266 -6.00 -14.16 -9.46
C ARG A 266 -5.44 -15.31 -8.65
N VAL A 267 -4.11 -15.30 -8.53
CA VAL A 267 -3.38 -16.17 -7.62
C VAL A 267 -2.76 -15.27 -6.56
N TYR A 268 -2.95 -15.63 -5.30
CA TYR A 268 -2.29 -15.01 -4.15
C TYR A 268 -1.92 -16.10 -3.15
N TYR A 269 -1.11 -15.74 -2.16
CA TYR A 269 -0.65 -16.69 -1.15
C TYR A 269 -1.10 -16.19 0.21
N GLU A 270 -1.90 -16.97 0.90
CA GLU A 270 -2.19 -16.78 2.31
C GLU A 270 -1.00 -17.29 3.13
N PHE A 271 -0.69 -16.66 4.23
CA PHE A 271 0.31 -17.17 5.15
C PHE A 271 -0.27 -17.35 6.55
N TYR A 272 0.32 -18.27 7.28
CA TYR A 272 -0.09 -18.69 8.60
C TYR A 272 1.14 -18.87 9.47
N HIS A 273 1.02 -18.61 10.74
CA HIS A 273 2.02 -18.97 11.75
C HIS A 273 1.37 -19.97 12.70
N LEU A 274 1.99 -21.14 12.80
CA LEU A 274 1.52 -22.26 13.62
C LEU A 274 2.65 -22.65 14.57
N ASP A 275 2.30 -22.93 15.83
CA ASP A 275 3.25 -23.48 16.79
C ASP A 275 3.32 -25.01 16.70
N GLY A 276 4.22 -25.64 17.49
CA GLY A 276 4.44 -27.08 17.46
C GLY A 276 3.26 -27.91 18.00
N THR A 277 2.25 -27.28 18.60
CA THR A 277 1.04 -27.96 19.10
C THR A 277 -0.06 -28.04 18.05
N GLU A 278 0.04 -27.29 16.96
CA GLU A 278 -0.94 -27.20 15.88
C GLU A 278 -0.61 -28.17 14.74
N ASN A 279 -1.64 -28.77 14.16
CA ASN A 279 -1.49 -29.63 12.99
C ASN A 279 -1.29 -28.78 11.73
N VAL A 280 -0.23 -29.06 10.99
CA VAL A 280 0.05 -28.39 9.70
C VAL A 280 -0.72 -29.10 8.59
N PRO A 281 -1.63 -28.42 7.86
CA PRO A 281 -2.31 -28.99 6.71
C PRO A 281 -1.33 -29.37 5.58
N GLU A 282 -1.67 -30.43 4.81
CA GLU A 282 -0.79 -30.98 3.76
C GLU A 282 -0.49 -29.98 2.61
N ASP A 283 -1.40 -29.04 2.36
CA ASP A 283 -1.23 -28.01 1.32
C ASP A 283 -0.41 -26.81 1.76
N TYR A 284 0.07 -26.80 3.01
CA TYR A 284 0.90 -25.72 3.55
C TYR A 284 2.38 -25.99 3.28
N LYS A 285 3.08 -24.94 2.83
CA LYS A 285 4.54 -24.97 2.60
C LYS A 285 5.23 -24.05 3.59
N GLU A 286 6.26 -24.56 4.28
CA GLU A 286 7.05 -23.80 5.24
C GLU A 286 7.86 -22.71 4.53
N ILE A 287 7.96 -21.53 5.15
CA ILE A 287 8.79 -20.41 4.72
C ILE A 287 9.47 -19.75 5.93
N SER A 288 10.77 -19.55 5.84
CA SER A 288 11.55 -18.89 6.89
C SER A 288 11.74 -17.41 6.56
N PHE A 289 10.96 -16.55 7.20
CA PHE A 289 11.10 -15.10 7.05
C PHE A 289 12.28 -14.55 7.87
N VAL A 290 12.80 -13.40 7.42
CA VAL A 290 13.89 -12.68 8.10
C VAL A 290 13.37 -11.83 9.26
N CYS A 291 12.27 -11.11 9.06
CA CYS A 291 11.72 -10.18 10.06
C CYS A 291 10.67 -10.87 10.93
N LEU A 292 11.14 -11.56 11.97
CA LEU A 292 10.30 -12.28 12.93
C LEU A 292 10.33 -11.61 14.30
N ARG A 293 9.27 -11.82 15.06
CA ARG A 293 9.19 -11.54 16.49
C ARG A 293 9.90 -12.64 17.28
N PRO A 294 10.17 -12.43 18.56
CA PRO A 294 10.84 -13.45 19.38
C PRO A 294 10.12 -14.80 19.41
N ASP A 295 8.80 -14.80 19.36
CA ASP A 295 7.96 -16.00 19.34
C ASP A 295 7.89 -16.71 17.96
N GLY A 296 8.61 -16.21 16.96
CA GLY A 296 8.60 -16.75 15.58
C GLY A 296 7.48 -16.24 14.69
N SER A 297 6.52 -15.47 15.20
CA SER A 297 5.50 -14.85 14.39
C SER A 297 6.07 -13.73 13.50
N LEU A 298 5.43 -13.47 12.37
CA LEU A 298 5.91 -12.49 11.41
C LEU A 298 5.68 -11.05 11.89
N GLU A 299 6.67 -10.18 11.73
CA GLU A 299 6.48 -8.74 11.88
C GLU A 299 5.72 -8.19 10.67
N LEU A 300 4.57 -7.55 10.92
CA LEU A 300 3.63 -7.16 9.87
C LEU A 300 3.78 -5.69 9.45
N PRO A 301 3.53 -5.37 8.16
CA PRO A 301 3.53 -3.99 7.68
C PRO A 301 2.58 -3.06 8.44
N SER A 302 1.42 -3.57 8.89
CA SER A 302 0.45 -2.80 9.68
C SER A 302 1.00 -2.42 11.05
N THR A 303 1.70 -3.33 11.72
CA THR A 303 2.36 -3.08 13.00
C THR A 303 3.48 -2.05 12.85
N LEU A 304 4.35 -2.22 11.83
CA LEU A 304 5.39 -1.25 11.53
C LEU A 304 4.82 0.15 11.21
N GLY A 305 3.68 0.22 10.51
CA GLY A 305 3.00 1.49 10.28
C GLY A 305 2.51 2.17 11.57
N ILE A 306 2.09 1.38 12.58
CA ILE A 306 1.76 1.91 13.91
C ILE A 306 3.02 2.39 14.62
N VAL A 307 4.11 1.62 14.56
CA VAL A 307 5.40 1.99 15.15
C VAL A 307 5.92 3.30 14.55
N CYS A 308 5.88 3.46 13.23
CA CYS A 308 6.29 4.72 12.57
C CYS A 308 5.48 5.93 13.07
N ARG A 309 4.16 5.79 13.21
CA ARG A 309 3.34 6.88 13.81
C ARG A 309 3.71 7.18 15.26
N LYS A 310 4.13 6.19 16.02
CA LYS A 310 4.59 6.40 17.42
C LYS A 310 5.97 7.05 17.47
N ILE A 311 6.86 6.73 16.55
CA ILE A 311 8.14 7.43 16.36
C ILE A 311 7.86 8.91 16.11
N ALA A 312 7.02 9.21 15.09
CA ALA A 312 6.65 10.58 14.73
C ALA A 312 5.99 11.39 15.87
N GLN A 313 5.36 10.71 16.83
CA GLN A 313 4.72 11.34 17.99
C GLN A 313 5.62 11.51 19.20
N LYS A 314 6.67 10.72 19.34
CA LYS A 314 7.45 10.60 20.59
C LYS A 314 8.92 10.91 20.46
N LEU A 315 9.46 10.91 19.25
CA LEU A 315 10.88 11.15 19.01
C LEU A 315 11.04 12.50 18.31
N ASP A 316 11.62 13.46 19.02
CA ASP A 316 11.84 14.81 18.50
C ASP A 316 12.72 14.78 17.24
N GLY A 317 12.32 15.55 16.22
CA GLY A 317 12.98 15.57 14.92
C GLY A 317 12.49 14.51 13.94
N PHE A 318 11.47 13.71 14.33
CA PHE A 318 10.84 12.70 13.48
C PHE A 318 9.38 12.99 13.18
N GLU A 319 8.96 14.25 13.27
CA GLU A 319 7.61 14.69 12.92
C GLU A 319 7.29 14.28 11.47
N GLY A 320 6.17 13.58 11.29
CA GLY A 320 5.79 13.05 9.97
C GLY A 320 6.56 11.80 9.50
N PHE A 321 7.41 11.21 10.34
CA PHE A 321 8.16 10.01 9.99
C PHE A 321 7.26 8.88 9.47
N HIS A 322 7.66 8.30 8.36
CA HIS A 322 7.02 7.15 7.76
C HIS A 322 8.06 6.20 7.15
N PHE A 323 7.75 4.92 7.09
CA PHE A 323 8.71 3.88 6.69
C PHE A 323 9.38 4.13 5.34
N HIS A 324 8.69 4.79 4.40
CA HIS A 324 9.23 5.06 3.06
C HIS A 324 10.39 6.04 3.08
N GLN A 325 10.50 6.90 4.11
CA GLN A 325 11.62 7.83 4.30
C GLN A 325 12.97 7.11 4.43
N LEU A 326 13.00 5.91 5.02
CA LEU A 326 14.21 5.08 5.07
C LEU A 326 14.74 4.73 3.67
N ARG A 327 13.82 4.44 2.75
CA ARG A 327 14.18 4.17 1.36
C ARG A 327 14.64 5.43 0.62
N HIS A 328 14.05 6.59 0.89
CA HIS A 328 14.54 7.88 0.37
C HIS A 328 15.95 8.16 0.89
N THR A 329 16.20 7.92 2.18
CA THR A 329 17.53 8.03 2.79
C THR A 329 18.55 7.13 2.08
N TYR A 330 18.21 5.86 1.85
CA TYR A 330 19.06 4.95 1.08
C TYR A 330 19.37 5.48 -0.31
N THR A 331 18.37 5.98 -1.02
CA THR A 331 18.51 6.56 -2.35
C THR A 331 19.44 7.76 -2.36
N SER A 332 19.21 8.70 -1.45
CA SER A 332 20.02 9.94 -1.31
C SER A 332 21.48 9.60 -0.97
N ASN A 333 21.69 8.63 -0.06
CA ASN A 333 23.03 8.18 0.31
C ASN A 333 23.76 7.52 -0.87
N LEU A 334 23.09 6.73 -1.70
CA LEU A 334 23.71 6.16 -2.91
C LEU A 334 24.13 7.24 -3.89
N LEU A 335 23.24 8.20 -4.16
CA LEU A 335 23.53 9.31 -5.07
C LEU A 335 24.67 10.22 -4.52
N ALA A 336 24.67 10.53 -3.24
CA ALA A 336 25.73 11.31 -2.60
C ALA A 336 27.09 10.60 -2.63
N ASN A 337 27.11 9.25 -2.65
CA ASN A 337 28.32 8.45 -2.81
C ASN A 337 28.68 8.16 -4.27
N GLY A 338 28.05 8.86 -5.24
CA GLY A 338 28.45 8.83 -6.65
C GLY A 338 27.81 7.72 -7.48
N ALA A 339 26.80 7.02 -6.95
CA ALA A 339 26.06 6.05 -7.76
C ALA A 339 25.31 6.76 -8.91
N ALA A 340 25.35 6.17 -10.12
CA ALA A 340 24.65 6.75 -11.25
C ALA A 340 23.12 6.69 -11.03
N PRO A 341 22.35 7.76 -11.32
CA PRO A 341 20.90 7.79 -11.08
C PRO A 341 20.14 6.63 -11.73
N LYS A 342 20.61 6.16 -12.89
CA LYS A 342 20.02 5.02 -13.61
C LYS A 342 20.19 3.72 -12.84
N ASP A 343 21.35 3.48 -12.27
CA ASP A 343 21.62 2.27 -11.47
C ASP A 343 20.80 2.27 -10.17
N VAL A 344 20.69 3.45 -9.53
CA VAL A 344 19.83 3.61 -8.34
C VAL A 344 18.36 3.34 -8.68
N GLN A 345 17.88 3.78 -9.84
CA GLN A 345 16.52 3.49 -10.27
C GLN A 345 16.30 1.99 -10.51
N GLU A 346 17.26 1.31 -11.11
CA GLU A 346 17.19 -0.12 -11.36
C GLU A 346 17.16 -0.91 -10.04
N LEU A 347 18.04 -0.59 -9.10
CA LEU A 347 18.06 -1.15 -7.73
C LEU A 347 16.73 -0.93 -7.00
N LEU A 348 16.12 0.24 -7.18
CA LEU A 348 14.84 0.56 -6.59
C LEU A 348 13.64 -0.07 -7.34
N GLY A 349 13.83 -0.53 -8.57
CA GLY A 349 12.77 -1.03 -9.45
C GLY A 349 11.81 0.08 -9.90
N HIS A 350 12.32 1.27 -10.23
CA HIS A 350 11.58 2.36 -10.86
C HIS A 350 11.69 2.23 -12.39
N SER A 351 10.64 2.63 -13.15
CA SER A 351 10.61 2.48 -14.62
C SER A 351 10.93 3.75 -15.36
N ASP A 352 10.83 4.92 -14.74
CA ASP A 352 10.98 6.20 -15.43
C ASP A 352 11.79 7.21 -14.60
N VAL A 353 12.65 7.92 -15.29
CA VAL A 353 13.27 9.20 -14.87
C VAL A 353 12.24 10.26 -15.22
N SER A 354 11.48 10.75 -14.26
CA SER A 354 10.73 12.00 -14.41
C SER A 354 11.49 13.08 -13.71
#